data_a6861791016ab64ace858e228d0724c8
#
_entry.id   a6861791016ab64ace858e228d0724c8
#
_cell.length_a   1.000
_cell.length_b   1.000
_cell.length_c   1.000
_cell.angle_alpha   90.00
_cell.angle_beta   90.00
_cell.angle_gamma   90.00
#
_symmetry.space_group_name_H-M   'P 1'
#
loop_
_entity.id
_entity.type
_entity.pdbx_description
1 polymer ?
#
loop_
_entity_poly.entity_id
_entity_poly.type
_entity_poly.pdbx_seq_one_letter_code
_entity_poly.pdbx_strand_id
1 'polypeptide(L)'
;LSCASVRPLAEGDGIKVSTQNITWVSETMYASALATAGVKDAEVNVACPVKVSGTAALAGIFKAYEATSGELSDIAKETATEELVTTGELGDIIGQEQAAELIAMIKQKILELGYDNPDTVRPVVIQVAGDLNITLTDDQIETITNLIVSIANLDIDPDQLASQVQKINDSLKDLAQTSEKATGFV
;
A
#
# COMPACT_ATOMS: atom_id res chain seq x y z
N LEU A 1 13.67 -11.45 -15.09
CA LEU A 1 12.38 -11.16 -15.74
C LEU A 1 11.28 -11.59 -14.77
N SER A 2 10.65 -10.64 -14.07
CA SER A 2 9.41 -10.88 -13.34
C SER A 2 8.22 -10.89 -14.31
N CYS A 3 7.24 -11.74 -14.03
CA CYS A 3 5.95 -11.74 -14.71
C CYS A 3 4.89 -11.22 -13.76
N ALA A 4 4.00 -10.37 -14.26
CA ALA A 4 2.81 -9.95 -13.55
C ALA A 4 1.56 -10.33 -14.38
N SER A 5 0.53 -10.82 -13.72
CA SER A 5 -0.79 -11.02 -14.30
C SER A 5 -1.83 -10.29 -13.47
N VAL A 6 -2.82 -9.72 -14.15
CA VAL A 6 -3.94 -9.02 -13.53
C VAL A 6 -5.23 -9.58 -14.07
N ARG A 7 -6.14 -9.92 -13.18
CA ARG A 7 -7.49 -10.40 -13.49
C ARG A 7 -8.50 -9.51 -12.77
N PRO A 8 -9.44 -8.86 -13.47
CA PRO A 8 -10.53 -8.14 -12.84
C PRO A 8 -11.37 -9.05 -11.94
N LEU A 9 -11.80 -8.54 -10.81
CA LEU A 9 -12.71 -9.19 -9.87
C LEU A 9 -14.09 -8.50 -9.89
N ALA A 10 -15.05 -9.08 -9.18
CA ALA A 10 -16.35 -8.45 -8.99
C ALA A 10 -16.24 -7.20 -8.12
N GLU A 11 -17.16 -6.26 -8.33
CA GLU A 11 -17.22 -5.04 -7.52
C GLU A 11 -17.33 -5.38 -6.02
N GLY A 12 -16.45 -4.77 -5.25
CA GLY A 12 -16.38 -4.99 -3.81
C GLY A 12 -15.43 -6.10 -3.35
N ASP A 13 -14.82 -6.87 -4.26
CA ASP A 13 -13.88 -7.94 -3.90
C ASP A 13 -12.51 -7.42 -3.42
N GLY A 14 -12.15 -6.19 -3.73
CA GLY A 14 -10.89 -5.55 -3.37
C GLY A 14 -9.69 -6.00 -4.22
N ILE A 15 -8.52 -5.55 -3.81
CA ILE A 15 -7.25 -5.89 -4.45
C ILE A 15 -6.65 -7.08 -3.71
N LYS A 16 -6.47 -8.20 -4.42
CA LYS A 16 -5.85 -9.43 -3.90
C LYS A 16 -4.51 -9.63 -4.59
N VAL A 17 -3.44 -9.66 -3.82
CA VAL A 17 -2.08 -9.82 -4.36
C VAL A 17 -1.50 -11.13 -3.86
N SER A 18 -0.80 -11.84 -4.75
CA SER A 18 0.05 -12.95 -4.38
C SER A 18 1.42 -12.82 -5.05
N THR A 19 2.47 -13.24 -4.34
CA THR A 19 3.85 -13.10 -4.80
C THR A 19 4.59 -14.41 -4.75
N GLN A 20 5.53 -14.60 -5.70
CA GLN A 20 6.46 -15.73 -5.70
C GLN A 20 7.88 -15.25 -6.03
N ASN A 21 8.84 -15.53 -5.15
CA ASN A 21 10.23 -15.09 -5.25
C ASN A 21 10.41 -13.56 -5.24
N ILE A 22 9.49 -12.85 -4.64
CA ILE A 22 9.61 -11.42 -4.33
C ILE A 22 10.04 -11.30 -2.87
N THR A 23 11.12 -10.55 -2.59
CA THR A 23 11.77 -10.60 -1.28
C THR A 23 11.78 -9.27 -0.52
N TRP A 24 11.44 -8.17 -1.18
CA TRP A 24 11.47 -6.84 -0.56
C TRP A 24 10.08 -6.18 -0.55
N VAL A 25 9.35 -6.25 -1.67
CA VAL A 25 7.97 -5.75 -1.71
C VAL A 25 7.02 -6.82 -1.18
N SER A 26 6.24 -6.49 -0.15
CA SER A 26 5.20 -7.38 0.38
C SER A 26 3.90 -7.30 -0.45
N GLU A 27 3.03 -8.28 -0.28
CA GLU A 27 1.72 -8.31 -0.94
C GLU A 27 0.88 -7.10 -0.52
N THR A 28 0.94 -6.72 0.75
CA THR A 28 0.27 -5.54 1.30
C THR A 28 0.80 -4.24 0.68
N MET A 29 2.11 -4.11 0.50
CA MET A 29 2.72 -2.95 -0.15
C MET A 29 2.23 -2.79 -1.59
N TYR A 30 2.16 -3.89 -2.35
CA TYR A 30 1.56 -3.85 -3.69
C TYR A 30 0.10 -3.43 -3.65
N ALA A 31 -0.71 -4.05 -2.79
CA ALA A 31 -2.13 -3.72 -2.69
C ALA A 31 -2.36 -2.24 -2.35
N SER A 32 -1.58 -1.69 -1.42
CA SER A 32 -1.65 -0.29 -1.01
C SER A 32 -1.27 0.67 -2.15
N ALA A 33 -0.16 0.41 -2.84
CA ALA A 33 0.28 1.21 -3.99
C ALA A 33 -0.71 1.12 -5.17
N LEU A 34 -1.28 -0.05 -5.42
CA LEU A 34 -2.29 -0.23 -6.47
C LEU A 34 -3.58 0.52 -6.17
N ALA A 35 -4.02 0.55 -4.90
CA ALA A 35 -5.15 1.37 -4.48
C ALA A 35 -4.87 2.87 -4.73
N THR A 36 -3.68 3.36 -4.41
CA THR A 36 -3.23 4.73 -4.69
C THR A 36 -3.19 5.05 -6.18
N ALA A 37 -2.83 4.07 -7.03
CA ALA A 37 -2.88 4.23 -8.49
C ALA A 37 -4.32 4.28 -9.05
N GLY A 38 -5.34 4.00 -8.24
CA GLY A 38 -6.74 3.94 -8.67
C GLY A 38 -7.17 2.58 -9.19
N VAL A 39 -6.38 1.53 -8.97
CA VAL A 39 -6.78 0.15 -9.27
C VAL A 39 -7.98 -0.21 -8.40
N LYS A 40 -8.97 -0.82 -9.03
CA LYS A 40 -10.19 -1.32 -8.38
C LYS A 40 -10.02 -2.80 -8.01
N ASP A 41 -11.13 -3.50 -7.98
CA ASP A 41 -11.21 -4.92 -7.65
C ASP A 41 -10.42 -5.78 -8.64
N ALA A 42 -9.29 -6.30 -8.20
CA ALA A 42 -8.37 -7.06 -9.05
C ALA A 42 -7.60 -8.14 -8.28
N GLU A 43 -7.38 -9.27 -8.93
CA GLU A 43 -6.42 -10.27 -8.51
C GLU A 43 -5.11 -10.06 -9.27
N VAL A 44 -4.03 -9.90 -8.53
CA VAL A 44 -2.69 -9.62 -9.05
C VAL A 44 -1.73 -10.71 -8.60
N ASN A 45 -1.07 -11.35 -9.56
CA ASN A 45 -0.05 -12.35 -9.26
C ASN A 45 1.30 -11.86 -9.81
N VAL A 46 2.30 -11.81 -8.94
CA VAL A 46 3.67 -11.39 -9.29
C VAL A 46 4.62 -12.54 -9.04
N ALA A 47 5.29 -13.02 -10.07
CA ALA A 47 6.22 -14.13 -9.95
C ALA A 47 7.54 -13.86 -10.67
N CYS A 48 8.63 -14.38 -10.10
CA CYS A 48 9.93 -14.38 -10.72
C CYS A 48 10.59 -15.78 -10.56
N PRO A 49 11.33 -16.28 -11.57
CA PRO A 49 12.03 -17.56 -11.45
C PRO A 49 13.19 -17.53 -10.44
N VAL A 50 13.66 -16.33 -10.08
CA VAL A 50 14.71 -16.10 -9.08
C VAL A 50 14.26 -15.05 -8.10
N LYS A 51 14.90 -14.99 -6.93
CA LYS A 51 14.60 -13.97 -5.91
C LYS A 51 14.98 -12.57 -6.42
N VAL A 52 14.02 -11.63 -6.32
CA VAL A 52 14.18 -10.22 -6.72
C VAL A 52 13.48 -9.30 -5.72
N SER A 53 13.81 -8.00 -5.73
CA SER A 53 13.16 -7.01 -4.85
C SER A 53 11.66 -6.86 -5.12
N GLY A 54 11.27 -6.79 -6.40
CA GLY A 54 9.88 -6.68 -6.81
C GLY A 54 9.45 -5.28 -7.29
N THR A 55 10.22 -4.22 -7.02
CA THR A 55 9.84 -2.83 -7.36
C THR A 55 9.50 -2.64 -8.83
N ALA A 56 10.28 -3.21 -9.74
CA ALA A 56 10.05 -3.12 -11.18
C ALA A 56 8.76 -3.82 -11.66
N ALA A 57 8.19 -4.74 -10.87
CA ALA A 57 6.97 -5.43 -11.23
C ALA A 57 5.75 -4.50 -11.23
N LEU A 58 5.75 -3.42 -10.43
CA LEU A 58 4.63 -2.48 -10.34
C LEU A 58 4.28 -1.87 -11.72
N ALA A 59 5.28 -1.47 -12.50
CA ALA A 59 5.06 -0.96 -13.86
C ALA A 59 4.43 -2.02 -14.80
N GLY A 60 4.78 -3.28 -14.62
CA GLY A 60 4.18 -4.41 -15.35
C GLY A 60 2.72 -4.63 -14.95
N ILE A 61 2.41 -4.49 -13.66
CA ILE A 61 1.04 -4.59 -13.13
C ILE A 61 0.16 -3.46 -13.71
N PHE A 62 0.65 -2.21 -13.71
CA PHE A 62 -0.10 -1.09 -14.30
C PHE A 62 -0.46 -1.36 -15.77
N LYS A 63 0.52 -1.78 -16.59
CA LYS A 63 0.27 -2.11 -18.00
C LYS A 63 -0.73 -3.25 -18.17
N ALA A 64 -0.64 -4.29 -17.34
CA ALA A 64 -1.57 -5.42 -17.39
C ALA A 64 -3.01 -5.00 -16.99
N TYR A 65 -3.13 -4.14 -15.98
CA TYR A 65 -4.43 -3.57 -15.56
C TYR A 65 -5.04 -2.68 -16.64
N GLU A 66 -4.25 -1.76 -17.19
CA GLU A 66 -4.70 -0.85 -18.26
C GLU A 66 -5.17 -1.59 -19.51
N ALA A 67 -4.56 -2.74 -19.82
CA ALA A 67 -4.97 -3.57 -20.95
C ALA A 67 -6.37 -4.21 -20.81
N THR A 68 -6.91 -4.30 -19.59
CA THR A 68 -8.15 -5.01 -19.28
C THR A 68 -9.23 -4.17 -18.61
N SER A 69 -8.87 -3.10 -17.92
CA SER A 69 -9.76 -2.45 -16.94
C SER A 69 -9.87 -0.92 -17.09
N GLY A 70 -9.04 -0.32 -17.94
CA GLY A 70 -9.05 1.13 -18.19
C GLY A 70 -7.76 1.82 -17.78
N GLU A 71 -7.59 3.06 -18.24
CA GLU A 71 -6.38 3.85 -18.03
C GLU A 71 -6.23 4.30 -16.58
N LEU A 72 -4.99 4.34 -16.10
CA LEU A 72 -4.59 4.92 -14.83
C LEU A 72 -3.89 6.26 -15.08
N SER A 73 -4.13 7.24 -14.22
CA SER A 73 -3.45 8.53 -14.28
C SER A 73 -1.93 8.37 -14.10
N ASP A 74 -1.14 9.03 -14.91
CA ASP A 74 0.33 9.00 -14.78
C ASP A 74 0.78 9.53 -13.42
N ILE A 75 0.15 10.60 -12.92
CA ILE A 75 0.43 11.16 -11.59
C ILE A 75 0.11 10.12 -10.50
N ALA A 76 -1.00 9.41 -10.61
CA ALA A 76 -1.36 8.38 -9.64
C ALA A 76 -0.38 7.18 -9.68
N LYS A 77 0.08 6.77 -10.87
CA LYS A 77 1.13 5.75 -11.03
C LYS A 77 2.46 6.17 -10.43
N GLU A 78 2.87 7.44 -10.61
CA GLU A 78 4.08 7.99 -10.01
C GLU A 78 3.97 8.02 -8.49
N THR A 79 2.88 8.56 -7.94
CA THR A 79 2.63 8.60 -6.49
C THR A 79 2.57 7.19 -5.87
N ALA A 80 1.95 6.24 -6.55
CA ALA A 80 1.92 4.84 -6.11
C ALA A 80 3.31 4.20 -6.12
N THR A 81 4.15 4.56 -7.08
CA THR A 81 5.54 4.09 -7.13
C THR A 81 6.37 4.70 -6.00
N GLU A 82 6.19 5.98 -5.70
CA GLU A 82 6.80 6.66 -4.55
C GLU A 82 6.34 6.02 -3.23
N GLU A 83 5.05 5.73 -3.08
CA GLU A 83 4.51 5.02 -1.92
C GLU A 83 5.19 3.67 -1.71
N LEU A 84 5.31 2.86 -2.77
CA LEU A 84 5.93 1.55 -2.69
C LEU A 84 7.39 1.65 -2.23
N VAL A 85 8.15 2.56 -2.80
CA VAL A 85 9.58 2.77 -2.46
C VAL A 85 9.72 3.29 -1.03
N THR A 86 8.99 4.34 -0.67
CA THR A 86 9.03 4.94 0.67
C THR A 86 8.64 3.91 1.74
N THR A 87 7.60 3.12 1.50
CA THR A 87 7.17 2.07 2.43
C THR A 87 8.25 0.99 2.57
N GLY A 88 8.87 0.58 1.47
CA GLY A 88 9.93 -0.43 1.48
C GLY A 88 11.19 0.04 2.19
N GLU A 89 11.64 1.27 1.96
CA GLU A 89 12.79 1.87 2.64
C GLU A 89 12.54 2.01 4.15
N LEU A 90 11.33 2.40 4.53
CA LEU A 90 10.92 2.39 5.93
C LEU A 90 10.91 0.97 6.49
N GLY A 91 10.44 0.00 5.70
CA GLY A 91 10.41 -1.42 6.04
C GLY A 91 11.77 -2.04 6.28
N ASP A 92 12.83 -1.54 5.64
CA ASP A 92 14.21 -1.96 5.93
C ASP A 92 14.66 -1.58 7.35
N ILE A 93 14.00 -0.61 7.98
CA ILE A 93 14.31 -0.10 9.31
C ILE A 93 13.40 -0.73 10.37
N ILE A 94 12.09 -0.77 10.13
CA ILE A 94 11.09 -1.19 11.13
C ILE A 94 10.43 -2.54 10.81
N GLY A 95 10.69 -3.13 9.66
CA GLY A 95 10.02 -4.32 9.12
C GLY A 95 8.97 -3.98 8.07
N GLN A 96 8.92 -4.80 6.99
CA GLN A 96 8.08 -4.52 5.81
C GLN A 96 6.59 -4.48 6.14
N GLU A 97 6.11 -5.42 6.95
CA GLU A 97 4.69 -5.47 7.34
C GLU A 97 4.31 -4.30 8.26
N GLN A 98 5.18 -3.91 9.21
CA GLN A 98 4.95 -2.77 10.09
C GLN A 98 4.92 -1.45 9.31
N ALA A 99 5.80 -1.29 8.32
CA ALA A 99 5.80 -0.11 7.46
C ALA A 99 4.52 -0.05 6.60
N ALA A 100 4.10 -1.17 6.03
CA ALA A 100 2.87 -1.27 5.26
C ALA A 100 1.63 -0.96 6.11
N GLU A 101 1.56 -1.48 7.33
CA GLU A 101 0.49 -1.20 8.29
C GLU A 101 0.44 0.29 8.66
N LEU A 102 1.59 0.90 8.97
CA LEU A 102 1.69 2.32 9.29
C LEU A 102 1.13 3.20 8.17
N ILE A 103 1.59 2.98 6.93
CA ILE A 103 1.14 3.77 5.77
C ILE A 103 -0.35 3.56 5.52
N ALA A 104 -0.85 2.33 5.56
CA ALA A 104 -2.26 2.03 5.35
C ALA A 104 -3.17 2.65 6.42
N MET A 105 -2.77 2.64 7.69
CA MET A 105 -3.53 3.28 8.77
C MET A 105 -3.53 4.80 8.68
N ILE A 106 -2.39 5.42 8.29
CA ILE A 106 -2.33 6.87 8.05
C ILE A 106 -3.26 7.24 6.89
N LYS A 107 -3.20 6.52 5.76
CA LYS A 107 -4.07 6.75 4.60
C LYS A 107 -5.54 6.68 4.99
N GLN A 108 -5.95 5.64 5.72
CA GLN A 108 -7.34 5.51 6.18
C GLN A 108 -7.77 6.73 6.99
N LYS A 109 -6.97 7.10 7.99
CA LYS A 109 -7.31 8.20 8.89
C LYS A 109 -7.36 9.55 8.18
N ILE A 110 -6.47 9.79 7.23
CA ILE A 110 -6.46 11.01 6.42
C ILE A 110 -7.71 11.10 5.52
N LEU A 111 -8.09 10.00 4.88
CA LEU A 111 -9.31 9.94 4.06
C LEU A 111 -10.58 10.16 4.89
N GLU A 112 -10.66 9.57 6.08
CA GLU A 112 -11.78 9.76 7.01
C GLU A 112 -11.92 11.21 7.50
N LEU A 113 -10.79 11.91 7.70
CA LEU A 113 -10.75 13.29 8.20
C LEU A 113 -10.84 14.34 7.07
N GLY A 114 -10.62 13.95 5.83
CA GLY A 114 -10.56 14.85 4.69
C GLY A 114 -9.38 15.83 4.75
N TYR A 115 -8.23 15.38 5.26
CA TYR A 115 -7.01 16.19 5.38
C TYR A 115 -6.14 16.05 4.13
N ASP A 116 -5.63 17.18 3.62
CA ASP A 116 -4.94 17.26 2.32
C ASP A 116 -3.69 18.16 2.33
N ASN A 117 -3.29 18.68 3.48
CA ASN A 117 -2.15 19.60 3.60
C ASN A 117 -1.21 19.19 4.75
N PRO A 118 0.07 19.62 4.70
CA PRO A 118 1.09 19.20 5.66
C PRO A 118 0.75 19.50 7.12
N ASP A 119 0.09 20.62 7.41
CA ASP A 119 -0.21 21.06 8.77
C ASP A 119 -1.24 20.14 9.46
N THR A 120 -2.14 19.56 8.68
CA THR A 120 -3.17 18.62 9.17
C THR A 120 -2.70 17.15 9.11
N VAL A 121 -1.88 16.79 8.12
CA VAL A 121 -1.39 15.42 7.91
C VAL A 121 -0.28 15.06 8.91
N ARG A 122 0.71 15.94 9.11
CA ARG A 122 1.86 15.68 10.00
C ARG A 122 1.47 15.21 11.41
N PRO A 123 0.51 15.85 12.11
CA PRO A 123 0.06 15.37 13.41
C PRO A 123 -0.52 13.95 13.38
N VAL A 124 -1.22 13.57 12.30
CA VAL A 124 -1.78 12.23 12.13
C VAL A 124 -0.67 11.19 11.93
N VAL A 125 0.36 11.50 11.15
CA VAL A 125 1.56 10.63 11.00
C VAL A 125 2.17 10.32 12.35
N ILE A 126 2.41 11.35 13.18
CA ILE A 126 3.00 11.21 14.51
C ILE A 126 2.08 10.40 15.43
N GLN A 127 0.77 10.67 15.40
CA GLN A 127 -0.20 9.96 16.23
C GLN A 127 -0.26 8.48 15.89
N VAL A 128 -0.40 8.13 14.59
CA VAL A 128 -0.53 6.72 14.17
C VAL A 128 0.77 5.96 14.45
N ALA A 129 1.95 6.58 14.22
CA ALA A 129 3.22 5.97 14.60
C ALA A 129 3.28 5.69 16.12
N GLY A 130 2.84 6.62 16.96
CA GLY A 130 2.74 6.44 18.40
C GLY A 130 1.78 5.32 18.80
N ASP A 131 0.61 5.22 18.16
CA ASP A 131 -0.39 4.18 18.41
C ASP A 131 0.15 2.77 18.08
N LEU A 132 1.05 2.67 17.08
CA LEU A 132 1.74 1.44 16.69
C LEU A 132 3.07 1.21 17.44
N ASN A 133 3.45 2.07 18.38
CA ASN A 133 4.74 2.05 19.07
C ASN A 133 5.95 2.12 18.14
N ILE A 134 5.81 2.82 17.00
CA ILE A 134 6.87 3.06 16.03
C ILE A 134 7.51 4.42 16.31
N THR A 135 8.84 4.45 16.43
CA THR A 135 9.59 5.70 16.56
C THR A 135 10.10 6.11 15.18
N LEU A 136 9.69 7.28 14.72
CA LEU A 136 10.13 7.87 13.46
C LEU A 136 11.08 9.04 13.73
N THR A 137 12.06 9.24 12.85
CA THR A 137 12.87 10.46 12.80
C THR A 137 12.08 11.61 12.18
N ASP A 138 12.52 12.85 12.41
CA ASP A 138 11.88 14.02 11.79
C ASP A 138 11.88 13.95 10.26
N ASP A 139 12.96 13.45 9.66
CA ASP A 139 13.06 13.27 8.20
C ASP A 139 12.04 12.21 7.69
N GLN A 140 11.86 11.12 8.43
CA GLN A 140 10.86 10.10 8.10
C GLN A 140 9.44 10.65 8.22
N ILE A 141 9.14 11.43 9.27
CA ILE A 141 7.84 12.09 9.45
C ILE A 141 7.59 13.05 8.28
N GLU A 142 8.59 13.82 7.86
CA GLU A 142 8.46 14.75 6.73
C GLU A 142 8.23 14.01 5.41
N THR A 143 9.01 12.96 5.13
CA THR A 143 8.85 12.13 3.92
C THR A 143 7.46 11.50 3.86
N ILE A 144 7.01 10.87 4.95
CA ILE A 144 5.68 10.26 5.00
C ILE A 144 4.59 11.34 4.87
N THR A 145 4.75 12.49 5.53
CA THR A 145 3.78 13.58 5.43
C THR A 145 3.61 14.04 3.98
N ASN A 146 4.71 14.27 3.27
CA ASN A 146 4.69 14.71 1.88
C ASN A 146 4.05 13.66 0.95
N LEU A 147 4.40 12.39 1.13
CA LEU A 147 3.77 11.28 0.39
C LEU A 147 2.25 11.26 0.61
N ILE A 148 1.81 11.31 1.86
CA ILE A 148 0.38 11.25 2.19
C ILE A 148 -0.39 12.46 1.67
N VAL A 149 0.22 13.65 1.71
CA VAL A 149 -0.36 14.86 1.08
C VAL A 149 -0.49 14.66 -0.44
N SER A 150 0.52 14.08 -1.10
CA SER A 150 0.45 13.77 -2.53
C SER A 150 -0.70 12.80 -2.84
N ILE A 151 -0.87 11.76 -2.03
CA ILE A 151 -1.97 10.78 -2.16
C ILE A 151 -3.34 11.46 -1.96
N ALA A 152 -3.48 12.29 -0.93
CA ALA A 152 -4.73 12.98 -0.61
C ALA A 152 -5.18 13.97 -1.70
N ASN A 153 -4.25 14.48 -2.49
CA ASN A 153 -4.50 15.42 -3.59
C ASN A 153 -4.62 14.75 -4.98
N LEU A 154 -4.61 13.42 -5.06
CA LEU A 154 -4.85 12.73 -6.33
C LEU A 154 -6.29 12.91 -6.81
N ASP A 155 -6.43 13.10 -8.13
CA ASP A 155 -7.75 13.12 -8.79
C ASP A 155 -8.27 11.68 -9.00
N ILE A 156 -8.58 11.02 -7.89
CA ILE A 156 -9.19 9.69 -7.84
C ILE A 156 -10.41 9.74 -6.92
N ASP A 157 -11.35 8.83 -7.12
CA ASP A 157 -12.55 8.72 -6.29
C ASP A 157 -12.14 8.42 -4.82
N PRO A 158 -12.37 9.36 -3.88
CA PRO A 158 -11.94 9.18 -2.49
C PRO A 158 -12.68 8.05 -1.78
N ASP A 159 -13.94 7.79 -2.12
CA ASP A 159 -14.73 6.70 -1.53
C ASP A 159 -14.19 5.34 -2.00
N GLN A 160 -13.79 5.25 -3.26
CA GLN A 160 -13.13 4.08 -3.80
C GLN A 160 -11.79 3.82 -3.11
N LEU A 161 -10.94 4.83 -2.99
CA LEU A 161 -9.65 4.70 -2.30
C LEU A 161 -9.85 4.28 -0.84
N ALA A 162 -10.75 4.95 -0.12
CA ALA A 162 -11.07 4.63 1.26
C ALA A 162 -11.55 3.17 1.43
N SER A 163 -12.43 2.70 0.52
CA SER A 163 -12.89 1.31 0.53
C SER A 163 -11.76 0.31 0.33
N GLN A 164 -10.82 0.55 -0.59
CA GLN A 164 -9.68 -0.32 -0.81
C GLN A 164 -8.72 -0.31 0.39
N VAL A 165 -8.40 0.86 0.93
CA VAL A 165 -7.56 1.01 2.12
C VAL A 165 -8.16 0.31 3.34
N GLN A 166 -9.49 0.41 3.54
CA GLN A 166 -10.18 -0.30 4.61
C GLN A 166 -10.01 -1.82 4.49
N LYS A 167 -10.19 -2.40 3.30
CA LYS A 167 -10.01 -3.84 3.06
C LYS A 167 -8.59 -4.31 3.32
N ILE A 168 -7.59 -3.48 2.96
CA ILE A 168 -6.17 -3.75 3.23
C ILE A 168 -5.94 -3.80 4.74
N ASN A 169 -6.44 -2.82 5.49
CA ASN A 169 -6.31 -2.78 6.95
C ASN A 169 -7.03 -3.94 7.62
N ASP A 170 -8.19 -4.36 7.14
CA ASP A 170 -8.91 -5.52 7.68
C ASP A 170 -8.14 -6.82 7.42
N SER A 171 -7.54 -6.97 6.24
CA SER A 171 -6.68 -8.12 5.93
C SER A 171 -5.42 -8.18 6.81
N LEU A 172 -4.80 -7.04 7.11
CA LEU A 172 -3.65 -6.96 8.04
C LEU A 172 -4.04 -7.38 9.46
N LYS A 173 -5.20 -6.95 9.95
CA LYS A 173 -5.71 -7.36 11.27
C LYS A 173 -5.96 -8.86 11.35
N ASP A 174 -6.53 -9.46 10.30
CA ASP A 174 -6.80 -10.90 10.24
C ASP A 174 -5.49 -11.71 10.25
N LEU A 175 -4.45 -11.25 9.53
CA LEU A 175 -3.12 -11.87 9.53
C LEU A 175 -2.47 -11.80 10.92
N ALA A 176 -2.54 -10.65 11.61
CA ALA A 176 -2.01 -10.48 12.96
C ALA A 176 -2.68 -11.43 13.95
N GLN A 177 -4.02 -11.54 13.94
CA GLN A 177 -4.79 -12.44 14.82
C GLN A 177 -4.49 -13.93 14.54
N THR A 178 -4.23 -14.27 13.28
CA THR A 178 -3.90 -15.66 12.90
C THR A 178 -2.51 -16.04 13.40
N SER A 179 -1.54 -15.12 13.33
CA SER A 179 -0.17 -15.34 13.82
C SER A 179 -0.13 -15.48 15.35
N GLU A 180 -0.90 -14.69 16.10
CA GLU A 180 -1.01 -14.78 17.56
C GLU A 180 -1.63 -16.13 18.01
N LYS A 181 -2.64 -16.61 17.30
CA LYS A 181 -3.24 -17.94 17.58
C LYS A 181 -2.27 -19.10 17.30
N ALA A 182 -1.40 -18.95 16.28
CA ALA A 182 -0.40 -19.98 15.96
C ALA A 182 0.75 -20.02 16.99
N THR A 183 1.11 -18.90 17.62
CA THR A 183 2.15 -18.83 18.68
C THR A 183 1.63 -19.17 20.07
N GLY A 184 0.33 -19.15 20.30
CA GLY A 184 -0.30 -19.49 21.58
C GLY A 184 -0.49 -21.00 21.84
N PHE A 185 -0.01 -21.89 20.98
CA PHE A 185 -0.05 -23.34 21.10
C PHE A 185 1.35 -23.93 21.41
N VAL A 186 1.97 -23.47 22.52
CA VAL A 186 3.15 -24.16 23.08
C VAL A 186 2.93 -24.39 24.57
#